data_83767db018dd7770dbc8f4b3d77a6d59
#
_entry.id   83767db018dd7770dbc8f4b3d77a6d59
#
_cell.length_a   1.000
_cell.length_b   1.000
_cell.length_c   1.000
_cell.angle_alpha   90.00
_cell.angle_beta   90.00
_cell.angle_gamma   90.00
#
_symmetry.space_group_name_H-M   'P 1'
#
loop_
_entity.id
_entity.type
_entity.pdbx_description
1 polymer ?
#
loop_
_entity_poly.entity_id
_entity_poly.type
_entity_poly.pdbx_seq_one_letter_code
_entity_poly.pdbx_strand_id
1 'polypeptide(L)'
;VSGAPIKGLTWDHPRGYVALERAAERARAEGLDLHWERQPLEGFESHPIEDLAERYDLIVLDHPHIGDAVAGDCLQPLESLFAADELARWRAQSIGRSFDSYRYAGAHWALPLDAATQVAVARTDRLEGPLPRSWAEVLALAARQPVCLSLAGPHAALSLFSMAAAHGDAPTGSEPGRLFTGQGATTAWELLSELHALAFRGWAGLNPIGILDAMSRDARAVYCPLVYGYVNYAVAGAGTQPLHFADVPAGSHGLGSTLGGTGLAVSRRATVGDALRAHLVALMSPAMQEDFIPFADGQPSARSAWSNARVNAAWNGFFAQTEATLEAAIVRPRHPGYIPFQTAASALVREMLADRLAARAALERLQALYQAHRPAGSEV
;
A
#
# COMPACT_ATOMS: atom_id res chain seq x y z
N VAL A 1 -26.81 -22.34 -18.08
CA VAL A 1 -25.56 -23.08 -18.30
C VAL A 1 -24.59 -22.58 -17.23
N SER A 2 -24.33 -23.40 -16.18
CA SER A 2 -23.32 -23.12 -15.16
C SER A 2 -21.96 -23.19 -15.86
N GLY A 3 -21.32 -22.02 -16.03
CA GLY A 3 -19.92 -21.95 -16.43
C GLY A 3 -19.01 -22.56 -15.35
N ALA A 4 -17.73 -22.79 -15.66
CA ALA A 4 -16.76 -23.19 -14.66
C ALA A 4 -16.68 -22.14 -13.54
N PRO A 5 -16.47 -22.53 -12.26
CA PRO A 5 -16.37 -21.61 -11.16
C PRO A 5 -15.19 -20.64 -11.38
N ILE A 6 -15.43 -19.36 -11.10
CA ILE A 6 -14.41 -18.31 -11.19
C ILE A 6 -13.57 -18.35 -9.93
N LYS A 7 -12.25 -18.31 -10.09
CA LYS A 7 -11.31 -18.37 -8.98
C LYS A 7 -10.63 -17.01 -8.80
N GLY A 8 -10.75 -16.45 -7.61
CA GLY A 8 -10.06 -15.24 -7.20
C GLY A 8 -8.98 -15.52 -6.15
N LEU A 9 -7.90 -14.72 -6.14
CA LEU A 9 -6.85 -14.73 -5.12
C LEU A 9 -6.77 -13.38 -4.44
N THR A 10 -6.71 -13.38 -3.10
CA THR A 10 -6.49 -12.21 -2.24
C THR A 10 -5.50 -12.53 -1.12
N TRP A 11 -5.17 -11.57 -0.25
CA TRP A 11 -4.27 -11.85 0.90
C TRP A 11 -5.05 -12.16 2.18
N ASP A 12 -4.42 -12.95 3.06
CA ASP A 12 -5.04 -13.47 4.28
C ASP A 12 -5.03 -12.45 5.43
N HIS A 13 -5.86 -11.42 5.29
CA HIS A 13 -6.18 -10.45 6.33
C HIS A 13 -7.64 -10.01 6.16
N PRO A 14 -8.41 -9.76 7.24
CA PRO A 14 -9.81 -9.32 7.14
C PRO A 14 -10.04 -8.17 6.17
N ARG A 15 -9.18 -7.15 6.17
CA ARG A 15 -9.20 -6.04 5.20
C ARG A 15 -9.14 -6.55 3.75
N GLY A 16 -8.44 -7.65 3.49
CA GLY A 16 -8.21 -8.18 2.14
C GLY A 16 -9.30 -9.09 1.63
N TYR A 17 -9.95 -9.85 2.49
CA TYR A 17 -10.86 -10.90 2.02
C TYR A 17 -12.32 -10.72 2.42
N VAL A 18 -12.63 -10.08 3.57
CA VAL A 18 -14.02 -10.08 4.09
C VAL A 18 -15.00 -9.42 3.12
N ALA A 19 -14.65 -8.24 2.58
CA ALA A 19 -15.50 -7.55 1.63
C ALA A 19 -15.69 -8.36 0.33
N LEU A 20 -14.62 -8.97 -0.18
CA LEU A 20 -14.65 -9.76 -1.41
C LEU A 20 -15.50 -11.03 -1.26
N GLU A 21 -15.31 -11.79 -0.18
CA GLU A 21 -16.08 -13.00 0.08
C GLU A 21 -17.57 -12.71 0.26
N ARG A 22 -17.92 -11.69 1.05
CA ARG A 22 -19.31 -11.26 1.24
C ARG A 22 -19.93 -10.72 -0.06
N ALA A 23 -19.16 -10.04 -0.91
CA ALA A 23 -19.64 -9.60 -2.21
C ALA A 23 -19.87 -10.79 -3.16
N ALA A 24 -18.98 -11.78 -3.16
CA ALA A 24 -19.14 -13.02 -3.92
C ALA A 24 -20.36 -13.84 -3.45
N GLU A 25 -20.60 -13.91 -2.14
CA GLU A 25 -21.81 -14.54 -1.59
C GLU A 25 -23.11 -13.90 -2.11
N ARG A 26 -23.14 -12.55 -2.20
CA ARG A 26 -24.29 -11.84 -2.78
C ARG A 26 -24.45 -12.13 -4.27
N ALA A 27 -23.34 -12.09 -5.02
CA ALA A 27 -23.34 -12.34 -6.46
C ALA A 27 -23.71 -13.79 -6.82
N ARG A 28 -23.50 -14.74 -5.91
CA ARG A 28 -23.94 -16.13 -6.10
C ARG A 28 -25.48 -16.24 -6.22
N ALA A 29 -26.23 -15.43 -5.50
CA ALA A 29 -27.68 -15.36 -5.64
C ALA A 29 -28.11 -14.86 -7.03
N GLU A 30 -27.24 -14.16 -7.75
CA GLU A 30 -27.41 -13.63 -9.10
C GLU A 30 -26.79 -14.55 -10.17
N GLY A 31 -26.32 -15.74 -9.77
CA GLY A 31 -25.80 -16.77 -10.68
C GLY A 31 -24.29 -16.70 -10.95
N LEU A 32 -23.52 -15.88 -10.23
CA LEU A 32 -22.08 -15.82 -10.33
C LEU A 32 -21.41 -16.78 -9.33
N ASP A 33 -20.79 -17.83 -9.82
CA ASP A 33 -20.04 -18.79 -8.98
C ASP A 33 -18.57 -18.35 -8.85
N LEU A 34 -18.31 -17.45 -7.88
CA LEU A 34 -16.99 -16.88 -7.59
C LEU A 34 -16.50 -17.35 -6.22
N HIS A 35 -15.28 -17.88 -6.18
CA HIS A 35 -14.60 -18.33 -4.96
C HIS A 35 -13.26 -17.63 -4.78
N TRP A 36 -13.00 -17.17 -3.55
CA TRP A 36 -11.75 -16.52 -3.18
C TRP A 36 -10.84 -17.48 -2.41
N GLU A 37 -9.60 -17.61 -2.87
CA GLU A 37 -8.48 -18.18 -2.13
C GLU A 37 -7.65 -17.07 -1.49
N ARG A 38 -6.88 -17.40 -0.45
CA ARG A 38 -6.08 -16.46 0.33
C ARG A 38 -4.62 -16.89 0.33
N GLN A 39 -3.71 -15.92 0.30
CA GLN A 39 -2.27 -16.13 0.46
C GLN A 39 -1.72 -15.25 1.59
N PRO A 40 -0.60 -15.65 2.26
CA PRO A 40 0.07 -14.80 3.24
C PRO A 40 0.51 -13.45 2.64
N LEU A 41 0.68 -12.41 3.50
CA LEU A 41 1.11 -11.09 3.07
C LEU A 41 2.43 -11.12 2.30
N GLU A 42 3.39 -11.92 2.76
CA GLU A 42 4.69 -12.09 2.10
C GLU A 42 4.55 -12.63 0.66
N GLY A 43 3.63 -13.55 0.45
CA GLY A 43 3.28 -14.06 -0.90
C GLY A 43 2.63 -12.98 -1.76
N PHE A 44 1.71 -12.21 -1.19
CA PHE A 44 1.08 -11.09 -1.87
C PHE A 44 2.11 -10.02 -2.31
N GLU A 45 3.13 -9.76 -1.49
CA GLU A 45 4.14 -8.73 -1.76
C GLU A 45 5.21 -9.16 -2.79
N SER A 46 5.44 -10.46 -3.00
CA SER A 46 6.62 -10.93 -3.74
C SER A 46 6.42 -12.11 -4.69
N HIS A 47 5.26 -12.79 -4.68
CA HIS A 47 5.02 -13.93 -5.58
C HIS A 47 4.95 -13.45 -7.04
N PRO A 48 5.63 -14.15 -7.99
CA PRO A 48 5.55 -13.81 -9.41
C PRO A 48 4.11 -13.81 -9.92
N ILE A 49 3.73 -12.72 -10.59
CA ILE A 49 2.36 -12.53 -11.05
C ILE A 49 1.98 -13.51 -12.16
N GLU A 50 2.95 -13.95 -12.94
CA GLU A 50 2.80 -14.92 -14.03
C GLU A 50 2.22 -16.24 -13.51
N ASP A 51 2.81 -16.77 -12.42
CA ASP A 51 2.37 -18.03 -11.80
C ASP A 51 0.92 -17.91 -11.28
N LEU A 52 0.56 -16.73 -10.76
CA LEU A 52 -0.80 -16.48 -10.25
C LEU A 52 -1.82 -16.37 -11.39
N ALA A 53 -1.45 -15.69 -12.49
CA ALA A 53 -2.32 -15.51 -13.65
C ALA A 53 -2.63 -16.80 -14.40
N GLU A 54 -1.78 -17.83 -14.28
CA GLU A 54 -2.07 -19.17 -14.81
C GLU A 54 -3.13 -19.94 -14.02
N ARG A 55 -3.34 -19.57 -12.74
CA ARG A 55 -4.18 -20.32 -11.79
C ARG A 55 -5.49 -19.64 -11.45
N TYR A 56 -5.51 -18.31 -11.43
CA TYR A 56 -6.65 -17.51 -10.98
C TYR A 56 -7.21 -16.65 -12.10
N ASP A 57 -8.51 -16.44 -12.07
CA ASP A 57 -9.24 -15.60 -13.02
C ASP A 57 -9.23 -14.13 -12.57
N LEU A 58 -9.30 -13.91 -11.25
CA LEU A 58 -9.22 -12.60 -10.61
C LEU A 58 -8.05 -12.59 -9.63
N ILE A 59 -7.25 -11.53 -9.66
CA ILE A 59 -6.08 -11.41 -8.80
C ILE A 59 -6.11 -10.04 -8.11
N VAL A 60 -6.10 -10.06 -6.78
CA VAL A 60 -5.84 -8.85 -5.99
C VAL A 60 -4.33 -8.67 -5.90
N LEU A 61 -3.84 -7.52 -6.38
CA LEU A 61 -2.41 -7.23 -6.46
C LEU A 61 -2.08 -5.78 -6.10
N ASP A 62 -0.82 -5.55 -5.70
CA ASP A 62 -0.28 -4.20 -5.52
C ASP A 62 0.24 -3.65 -6.87
N HIS A 63 0.15 -2.34 -7.06
CA HIS A 63 0.47 -1.67 -8.34
C HIS A 63 1.89 -1.91 -8.88
N PRO A 64 2.95 -2.13 -8.08
CA PRO A 64 4.28 -2.39 -8.63
C PRO A 64 4.41 -3.69 -9.42
N HIS A 65 3.47 -4.65 -9.26
CA HIS A 65 3.44 -5.88 -10.06
C HIS A 65 3.02 -5.67 -11.52
N ILE A 66 2.42 -4.51 -11.84
CA ILE A 66 1.83 -4.27 -13.17
C ILE A 66 2.85 -4.35 -14.30
N GLY A 67 4.09 -3.89 -14.08
CA GLY A 67 5.12 -3.96 -15.11
C GLY A 67 5.47 -5.37 -15.53
N ASP A 68 5.69 -6.26 -14.55
CA ASP A 68 5.95 -7.68 -14.81
C ASP A 68 4.72 -8.36 -15.43
N ALA A 69 3.50 -8.07 -14.91
CA ALA A 69 2.26 -8.61 -15.43
C ALA A 69 1.99 -8.23 -16.90
N VAL A 70 2.32 -6.99 -17.28
CA VAL A 70 2.17 -6.52 -18.68
C VAL A 70 3.24 -7.14 -19.58
N ALA A 71 4.48 -7.22 -19.12
CA ALA A 71 5.57 -7.86 -19.86
C ALA A 71 5.29 -9.36 -20.11
N GLY A 72 4.68 -10.04 -19.14
CA GLY A 72 4.28 -11.45 -19.25
C GLY A 72 2.94 -11.69 -19.95
N ASP A 73 2.26 -10.64 -20.45
CA ASP A 73 0.90 -10.73 -21.05
C ASP A 73 -0.12 -11.45 -20.15
N CYS A 74 -0.05 -11.21 -18.83
CA CYS A 74 -0.81 -11.97 -17.82
C CYS A 74 -2.23 -11.45 -17.61
N LEU A 75 -2.50 -10.17 -17.90
CA LEU A 75 -3.72 -9.46 -17.54
C LEU A 75 -4.50 -8.94 -18.76
N GLN A 76 -5.78 -8.66 -18.55
CA GLN A 76 -6.63 -7.96 -19.51
C GLN A 76 -6.64 -6.46 -19.18
N PRO A 77 -6.41 -5.56 -20.16
CA PRO A 77 -6.56 -4.13 -19.92
C PRO A 77 -8.02 -3.77 -19.65
N LEU A 78 -8.25 -2.89 -18.68
CA LEU A 78 -9.63 -2.49 -18.31
C LEU A 78 -10.37 -1.83 -19.48
N GLU A 79 -9.68 -1.19 -20.39
CA GLU A 79 -10.24 -0.58 -21.61
C GLU A 79 -10.89 -1.61 -22.55
N SER A 80 -10.52 -2.89 -22.44
CA SER A 80 -11.19 -3.97 -23.18
C SER A 80 -12.46 -4.50 -22.50
N LEU A 81 -12.65 -4.19 -21.21
CA LEU A 81 -13.72 -4.72 -20.37
C LEU A 81 -14.80 -3.70 -20.05
N PHE A 82 -14.43 -2.42 -20.01
CA PHE A 82 -15.29 -1.32 -19.55
C PHE A 82 -15.30 -0.16 -20.51
N ALA A 83 -16.40 0.57 -20.54
CA ALA A 83 -16.54 1.77 -21.35
C ALA A 83 -15.68 2.93 -20.82
N ALA A 84 -15.27 3.82 -21.70
CA ALA A 84 -14.40 4.95 -21.35
C ALA A 84 -15.02 5.87 -20.27
N ASP A 85 -16.33 6.04 -20.26
CA ASP A 85 -17.05 6.84 -19.27
C ASP A 85 -17.10 6.15 -17.89
N GLU A 86 -17.13 4.81 -17.83
CA GLU A 86 -17.03 4.06 -16.59
C GLU A 86 -15.63 4.27 -15.98
N LEU A 87 -14.57 4.10 -16.78
CA LEU A 87 -13.20 4.31 -16.32
C LEU A 87 -12.95 5.77 -15.89
N ALA A 88 -13.44 6.74 -16.65
CA ALA A 88 -13.32 8.16 -16.29
C ALA A 88 -14.04 8.48 -14.98
N ARG A 89 -15.23 7.93 -14.75
CA ARG A 89 -15.99 8.08 -13.51
C ARG A 89 -15.23 7.48 -12.32
N TRP A 90 -14.74 6.25 -12.42
CA TRP A 90 -13.98 5.60 -11.35
C TRP A 90 -12.68 6.31 -11.02
N ARG A 91 -11.99 6.83 -12.05
CA ARG A 91 -10.81 7.67 -11.87
C ARG A 91 -11.15 8.94 -11.07
N ALA A 92 -12.23 9.63 -11.42
CA ALA A 92 -12.66 10.85 -10.73
C ALA A 92 -13.10 10.59 -9.28
N GLN A 93 -13.66 9.42 -9.00
CA GLN A 93 -14.10 9.01 -7.66
C GLN A 93 -12.96 8.56 -6.75
N SER A 94 -11.85 8.07 -7.31
CA SER A 94 -10.75 7.47 -6.54
C SER A 94 -10.00 8.51 -5.73
N ILE A 95 -9.63 8.11 -4.50
CA ILE A 95 -8.82 8.93 -3.61
C ILE A 95 -7.35 8.90 -4.04
N GLY A 96 -6.69 10.05 -3.94
CA GLY A 96 -5.29 10.22 -4.29
C GLY A 96 -5.00 9.73 -5.70
N ARG A 97 -3.97 8.93 -5.84
CA ARG A 97 -3.55 8.33 -7.10
C ARG A 97 -3.92 6.84 -7.22
N SER A 98 -4.88 6.36 -6.46
CA SER A 98 -5.22 4.92 -6.40
C SER A 98 -5.62 4.35 -7.76
N PHE A 99 -6.40 5.07 -8.58
CA PHE A 99 -6.74 4.62 -9.94
C PHE A 99 -5.53 4.69 -10.88
N ASP A 100 -4.82 5.81 -10.88
CA ASP A 100 -3.68 6.06 -11.77
C ASP A 100 -2.47 5.16 -11.45
N SER A 101 -2.40 4.60 -10.24
CA SER A 101 -1.33 3.67 -9.87
C SER A 101 -1.32 2.39 -10.70
N TYR A 102 -2.48 1.97 -11.21
CA TYR A 102 -2.62 0.81 -12.09
C TYR A 102 -2.52 1.13 -13.59
N ARG A 103 -2.17 2.37 -13.94
CA ARG A 103 -1.93 2.76 -15.33
C ARG A 103 -0.48 2.47 -15.72
N TYR A 104 -0.26 1.66 -16.76
CA TYR A 104 1.05 1.33 -17.31
C TYR A 104 0.95 1.05 -18.81
N ALA A 105 1.97 1.41 -19.60
CA ALA A 105 2.01 1.19 -21.06
C ALA A 105 0.72 1.63 -21.78
N GLY A 106 0.16 2.79 -21.38
CA GLY A 106 -1.00 3.40 -22.01
C GLY A 106 -2.38 2.89 -21.56
N ALA A 107 -2.46 1.80 -20.79
CA ALA A 107 -3.72 1.20 -20.32
C ALA A 107 -3.80 1.11 -18.78
N HIS A 108 -5.00 0.84 -18.26
CA HIS A 108 -5.23 0.50 -16.85
C HIS A 108 -5.41 -1.01 -16.70
N TRP A 109 -4.82 -1.61 -15.68
CA TRP A 109 -4.71 -3.05 -15.53
C TRP A 109 -5.41 -3.64 -14.30
N ALA A 110 -5.85 -2.79 -13.38
CA ALA A 110 -6.64 -3.23 -12.24
C ALA A 110 -7.60 -2.15 -11.76
N LEU A 111 -8.77 -2.57 -11.24
CA LEU A 111 -9.72 -1.72 -10.54
C LEU A 111 -9.17 -1.41 -9.14
N PRO A 112 -9.04 -0.16 -8.71
CA PRO A 112 -8.57 0.15 -7.36
C PRO A 112 -9.64 -0.24 -6.35
N LEU A 113 -9.50 -1.41 -5.75
CA LEU A 113 -10.47 -1.95 -4.81
C LEU A 113 -10.28 -1.38 -3.40
N ASP A 114 -9.03 -1.26 -2.99
CA ASP A 114 -8.62 -0.86 -1.66
C ASP A 114 -7.54 0.23 -1.75
N ALA A 115 -7.61 1.25 -0.90
CA ALA A 115 -6.65 2.34 -0.84
C ALA A 115 -5.93 2.36 0.51
N ALA A 116 -4.61 2.43 0.48
CA ALA A 116 -3.76 2.53 1.64
C ALA A 116 -2.47 3.27 1.34
N THR A 117 -1.82 3.73 2.40
CA THR A 117 -0.49 4.29 2.34
C THR A 117 0.19 4.10 3.70
N GLN A 118 1.50 4.36 3.78
CA GLN A 118 2.13 4.45 5.09
C GLN A 118 1.59 5.69 5.82
N VAL A 119 1.22 5.51 7.08
CA VAL A 119 0.65 6.54 7.96
C VAL A 119 1.36 6.50 9.30
N ALA A 120 1.19 7.54 10.13
CA ALA A 120 1.63 7.49 11.51
C ALA A 120 0.61 6.75 12.38
N VAL A 121 1.09 6.05 13.41
CA VAL A 121 0.25 5.37 14.38
C VAL A 121 0.77 5.55 15.79
N ALA A 122 -0.13 5.72 16.76
CA ALA A 122 0.19 5.96 18.16
C ALA A 122 -0.70 5.18 19.12
N ARG A 123 -0.12 4.84 20.28
CA ARG A 123 -0.80 4.50 21.54
C ARG A 123 -1.01 5.77 22.34
N THR A 124 -2.09 6.50 22.03
CA THR A 124 -2.37 7.81 22.66
C THR A 124 -2.62 7.72 24.17
N ASP A 125 -2.99 6.53 24.67
CA ASP A 125 -3.08 6.23 26.10
C ASP A 125 -1.71 6.10 26.81
N ARG A 126 -0.61 6.04 26.04
CA ARG A 126 0.77 5.88 26.52
C ARG A 126 1.71 6.96 26.02
N LEU A 127 1.34 7.66 24.97
CA LEU A 127 2.14 8.75 24.39
C LEU A 127 2.11 9.97 25.31
N GLU A 128 3.28 10.43 25.74
CA GLU A 128 3.42 11.68 26.49
C GLU A 128 3.61 12.86 25.56
N GLY A 129 2.67 13.79 25.57
CA GLY A 129 2.66 14.97 24.73
C GLY A 129 1.87 14.80 23.41
N PRO A 130 1.94 15.81 22.53
CA PRO A 130 1.21 15.78 21.27
C PRO A 130 1.82 14.82 20.27
N LEU A 131 1.02 14.41 19.28
CA LEU A 131 1.50 13.65 18.13
C LEU A 131 2.53 14.48 17.33
N PRO A 132 3.68 13.88 16.95
CA PRO A 132 4.66 14.55 16.09
C PRO A 132 4.05 14.92 14.73
N ARG A 133 4.31 16.16 14.28
CA ARG A 133 3.89 16.69 12.98
C ARG A 133 5.03 16.88 12.01
N SER A 134 6.27 16.80 12.48
CA SER A 134 7.49 16.93 11.70
C SER A 134 8.51 15.85 12.06
N TRP A 135 9.44 15.58 11.17
CA TRP A 135 10.51 14.61 11.43
C TRP A 135 11.41 15.03 12.60
N ALA A 136 11.62 16.33 12.81
CA ALA A 136 12.36 16.83 13.97
C ALA A 136 11.63 16.49 15.30
N GLU A 137 10.30 16.58 15.32
CA GLU A 137 9.51 16.19 16.49
C GLU A 137 9.52 14.68 16.71
N VAL A 138 9.59 13.86 15.64
CA VAL A 138 9.76 12.39 15.75
C VAL A 138 11.09 12.05 16.40
N LEU A 139 12.19 12.69 15.99
CA LEU A 139 13.50 12.50 16.62
C LEU A 139 13.49 12.91 18.09
N ALA A 140 12.89 14.07 18.40
CA ALA A 140 12.74 14.53 19.78
C ALA A 140 11.87 13.58 20.64
N LEU A 141 10.86 12.93 20.05
CA LEU A 141 10.07 11.89 20.72
C LEU A 141 10.91 10.64 20.94
N ALA A 142 11.61 10.14 19.91
CA ALA A 142 12.41 8.92 19.95
C ALA A 142 13.55 8.99 20.99
N ALA A 143 14.04 10.18 21.31
CA ALA A 143 15.02 10.40 22.37
C ALA A 143 14.44 10.25 23.79
N ARG A 144 13.10 10.24 23.96
CA ARG A 144 12.42 10.21 25.26
C ARG A 144 11.49 9.03 25.46
N GLN A 145 10.89 8.54 24.37
CA GLN A 145 9.91 7.48 24.41
C GLN A 145 10.18 6.45 23.28
N PRO A 146 9.81 5.17 23.47
CA PRO A 146 10.05 4.16 22.47
C PRO A 146 9.24 4.39 21.19
N VAL A 147 9.94 4.69 20.09
CA VAL A 147 9.42 4.78 18.73
C VAL A 147 9.88 3.55 17.96
N CYS A 148 8.98 2.84 17.29
CA CYS A 148 9.35 1.72 16.42
C CYS A 148 9.36 2.12 14.95
N LEU A 149 10.05 1.33 14.12
CA LEU A 149 10.15 1.51 12.68
C LEU A 149 9.66 0.25 11.97
N SER A 150 8.92 0.45 10.88
CA SER A 150 8.51 -0.64 9.97
C SER A 150 9.60 -0.84 8.92
N LEU A 151 10.48 -1.83 9.14
CA LEU A 151 11.65 -2.07 8.27
C LEU A 151 11.73 -3.51 7.74
N ALA A 152 10.87 -4.43 8.20
CA ALA A 152 10.86 -5.81 7.72
C ALA A 152 10.36 -5.90 6.26
N GLY A 153 10.68 -6.99 5.57
CA GLY A 153 10.26 -7.19 4.18
C GLY A 153 10.67 -6.02 3.27
N PRO A 154 9.76 -5.50 2.42
CA PRO A 154 10.02 -4.37 1.52
C PRO A 154 10.03 -3.00 2.23
N HIS A 155 9.63 -2.93 3.50
CA HIS A 155 9.26 -1.68 4.16
C HIS A 155 10.45 -0.77 4.50
N ALA A 156 11.70 -1.28 4.57
CA ALA A 156 12.86 -0.44 4.79
C ALA A 156 13.10 0.53 3.62
N ALA A 157 13.05 0.04 2.38
CA ALA A 157 13.13 0.91 1.20
C ALA A 157 11.91 1.83 1.11
N LEU A 158 10.70 1.32 1.37
CA LEU A 158 9.47 2.12 1.30
C LEU A 158 9.47 3.27 2.33
N SER A 159 9.99 3.05 3.54
CA SER A 159 10.13 4.12 4.54
C SER A 159 11.14 5.19 4.09
N LEU A 160 12.28 4.78 3.52
CA LEU A 160 13.22 5.73 2.93
C LEU A 160 12.58 6.53 1.79
N PHE A 161 11.81 5.87 0.93
CA PHE A 161 11.13 6.51 -0.22
C PHE A 161 10.07 7.52 0.25
N SER A 162 9.31 7.18 1.28
CA SER A 162 8.33 8.08 1.89
C SER A 162 9.01 9.31 2.49
N MET A 163 10.11 9.12 3.21
CA MET A 163 10.87 10.24 3.77
C MET A 163 11.51 11.10 2.68
N ALA A 164 12.05 10.50 1.62
CA ALA A 164 12.60 11.22 0.47
C ALA A 164 11.52 12.05 -0.24
N ALA A 165 10.32 11.48 -0.42
CA ALA A 165 9.17 12.20 -0.97
C ALA A 165 8.76 13.40 -0.12
N ALA A 166 8.77 13.28 1.23
CA ALA A 166 8.52 14.38 2.14
C ALA A 166 9.54 15.52 2.01
N HIS A 167 10.70 15.25 1.43
CA HIS A 167 11.75 16.21 1.14
C HIS A 167 11.91 16.54 -0.36
N GLY A 168 10.89 16.22 -1.18
CA GLY A 168 10.83 16.62 -2.58
C GLY A 168 11.65 15.78 -3.56
N ASP A 169 12.06 14.56 -3.16
CA ASP A 169 12.89 13.67 -3.97
C ASP A 169 12.24 12.28 -4.09
N ALA A 170 11.02 12.26 -4.61
CA ALA A 170 10.23 11.04 -4.74
C ALA A 170 10.80 10.09 -5.80
N PRO A 171 11.00 8.79 -5.50
CA PRO A 171 11.46 7.79 -6.47
C PRO A 171 10.31 7.37 -7.39
N THR A 172 9.87 8.24 -8.28
CA THR A 172 8.73 8.01 -9.18
C THR A 172 9.11 7.35 -10.50
N GLY A 173 10.42 7.23 -10.79
CA GLY A 173 10.91 6.77 -12.08
C GLY A 173 10.79 7.80 -13.22
N SER A 174 10.46 9.06 -12.92
CA SER A 174 10.30 10.13 -13.91
C SER A 174 11.55 10.41 -14.72
N GLU A 175 12.75 10.16 -14.16
CA GLU A 175 14.01 10.19 -14.89
C GLU A 175 14.49 8.76 -15.17
N PRO A 176 14.61 8.37 -16.44
CA PRO A 176 15.07 7.03 -16.79
C PRO A 176 16.41 6.66 -16.15
N GLY A 177 16.46 5.53 -15.46
CA GLY A 177 17.68 5.03 -14.84
C GLY A 177 18.11 5.72 -13.53
N ARG A 178 17.35 6.70 -13.02
CA ARG A 178 17.62 7.34 -11.73
C ARG A 178 16.55 7.02 -10.70
N LEU A 179 17.00 6.60 -9.52
CA LEU A 179 16.10 6.34 -8.39
C LEU A 179 15.73 7.66 -7.69
N PHE A 180 16.72 8.48 -7.42
CA PHE A 180 16.58 9.82 -6.82
C PHE A 180 17.26 10.88 -7.68
N THR A 181 16.76 12.10 -7.65
CA THR A 181 17.21 13.19 -8.55
C THR A 181 17.68 14.43 -7.80
N GLY A 182 17.38 14.51 -6.49
CA GLY A 182 17.64 15.69 -5.66
C GLY A 182 18.40 15.39 -4.36
N GLN A 183 18.36 16.37 -3.46
CA GLN A 183 18.98 16.28 -2.13
C GLN A 183 18.03 15.69 -1.08
N GLY A 184 16.76 15.52 -1.40
CA GLY A 184 15.74 15.01 -0.46
C GLY A 184 16.06 13.61 0.02
N ALA A 185 16.61 12.74 -0.84
CA ALA A 185 17.06 11.41 -0.46
C ALA A 185 18.23 11.44 0.54
N THR A 186 19.16 12.40 0.40
CA THR A 186 20.25 12.58 1.37
C THR A 186 19.69 12.92 2.75
N THR A 187 18.82 13.93 2.82
CA THR A 187 18.13 14.31 4.06
C THR A 187 17.34 13.15 4.65
N ALA A 188 16.60 12.41 3.81
CA ALA A 188 15.83 11.23 4.24
C ALA A 188 16.71 10.13 4.82
N TRP A 189 17.87 9.86 4.21
CA TRP A 189 18.81 8.86 4.71
C TRP A 189 19.39 9.26 6.07
N GLU A 190 19.80 10.52 6.22
CA GLU A 190 20.35 11.06 7.48
C GLU A 190 19.33 10.95 8.60
N LEU A 191 18.09 11.40 8.37
CA LEU A 191 16.97 11.29 9.31
C LEU A 191 16.65 9.84 9.67
N LEU A 192 16.57 8.95 8.67
CA LEU A 192 16.28 7.54 8.90
C LEU A 192 17.41 6.87 9.71
N SER A 193 18.67 7.22 9.44
CA SER A 193 19.83 6.69 10.15
C SER A 193 19.84 7.14 11.61
N GLU A 194 19.56 8.42 11.88
CA GLU A 194 19.46 8.94 13.23
C GLU A 194 18.28 8.31 13.98
N LEU A 195 17.12 8.27 13.36
CA LEU A 195 15.94 7.63 13.95
C LEU A 195 16.15 6.13 14.20
N HIS A 196 16.81 5.41 13.30
CA HIS A 196 17.17 4.00 13.48
C HIS A 196 18.11 3.79 14.68
N ALA A 197 19.00 4.74 14.95
CA ALA A 197 19.89 4.64 16.12
C ALA A 197 19.14 4.79 17.45
N LEU A 198 18.04 5.56 17.48
CA LEU A 198 17.20 5.83 18.65
C LEU A 198 16.05 4.82 18.80
N ALA A 199 15.62 4.18 17.71
CA ALA A 199 14.39 3.40 17.68
C ALA A 199 14.40 2.16 18.55
N PHE A 200 13.22 1.82 19.09
CA PHE A 200 12.95 0.56 19.75
C PHE A 200 13.07 -0.61 18.77
N ARG A 201 13.98 -1.54 19.05
CA ARG A 201 14.34 -2.64 18.14
C ARG A 201 13.62 -3.96 18.41
N GLY A 202 12.84 -4.04 19.49
CA GLY A 202 12.17 -5.29 19.90
C GLY A 202 11.20 -5.85 18.85
N TRP A 203 10.78 -5.05 17.86
CA TRP A 203 9.86 -5.42 16.78
C TRP A 203 10.46 -5.25 15.39
N ALA A 204 11.76 -5.13 15.26
CA ALA A 204 12.44 -4.86 13.98
C ALA A 204 12.19 -5.91 12.88
N GLY A 205 11.84 -7.15 13.26
CA GLY A 205 11.51 -8.23 12.32
C GLY A 205 10.01 -8.35 12.00
N LEU A 206 9.15 -7.49 12.57
CA LEU A 206 7.72 -7.54 12.31
C LEU A 206 7.36 -6.76 11.05
N ASN A 207 6.47 -7.35 10.23
CA ASN A 207 5.81 -6.67 9.13
C ASN A 207 4.76 -5.66 9.67
N PRO A 208 4.13 -4.81 8.85
CA PRO A 208 3.16 -3.82 9.31
C PRO A 208 2.03 -4.39 10.18
N ILE A 209 1.46 -5.54 9.80
CA ILE A 209 0.41 -6.21 10.56
C ILE A 209 0.93 -6.61 11.94
N GLY A 210 2.12 -7.22 11.99
CA GLY A 210 2.76 -7.61 13.24
C GLY A 210 3.09 -6.43 14.14
N ILE A 211 3.51 -5.28 13.60
CA ILE A 211 3.73 -4.04 14.37
C ILE A 211 2.41 -3.54 14.97
N LEU A 212 1.35 -3.44 14.16
CA LEU A 212 0.06 -2.96 14.62
C LEU A 212 -0.56 -3.89 15.67
N ASP A 213 -0.44 -5.21 15.48
CA ASP A 213 -0.88 -6.20 16.46
C ASP A 213 -0.09 -6.08 17.77
N ALA A 214 1.23 -5.96 17.71
CA ALA A 214 2.08 -5.77 18.87
C ALA A 214 1.76 -4.45 19.59
N MET A 215 1.61 -3.33 18.88
CA MET A 215 1.24 -2.05 19.46
C MET A 215 -0.14 -2.08 20.13
N SER A 216 -1.10 -2.77 19.54
CA SER A 216 -2.47 -2.86 20.10
C SER A 216 -2.52 -3.69 21.41
N ARG A 217 -1.60 -4.65 21.60
CA ARG A 217 -1.55 -5.53 22.77
C ARG A 217 -0.54 -5.09 23.82
N ASP A 218 0.59 -4.55 23.36
CA ASP A 218 1.76 -4.22 24.17
C ASP A 218 2.27 -2.81 23.86
N ALA A 219 2.36 -1.97 24.86
CA ALA A 219 2.78 -0.58 24.73
C ALA A 219 4.30 -0.37 24.85
N ARG A 220 5.13 -1.38 24.53
CA ARG A 220 6.60 -1.23 24.52
C ARG A 220 7.12 -0.22 23.48
N ALA A 221 6.35 0.04 22.42
CA ALA A 221 6.54 1.21 21.59
C ALA A 221 5.23 1.99 21.53
N VAL A 222 5.34 3.33 21.60
CA VAL A 222 4.18 4.22 21.70
C VAL A 222 3.83 4.90 20.37
N TYR A 223 4.75 4.90 19.41
CA TYR A 223 4.61 5.58 18.13
C TYR A 223 5.38 4.86 17.01
N CYS A 224 4.79 4.83 15.82
CA CYS A 224 5.46 4.45 14.58
C CYS A 224 5.15 5.52 13.51
N PRO A 225 6.14 6.22 12.95
CA PRO A 225 5.91 7.34 12.02
C PRO A 225 5.47 6.93 10.63
N LEU A 226 5.82 5.71 10.20
CA LEU A 226 5.54 5.17 8.87
C LEU A 226 5.24 3.67 8.98
N VAL A 227 3.97 3.32 8.84
CA VAL A 227 3.50 1.94 8.76
C VAL A 227 2.29 1.90 7.86
N TYR A 228 2.12 0.88 7.01
CA TYR A 228 0.89 0.77 6.24
C TYR A 228 -0.32 0.69 7.17
N GLY A 229 -1.30 1.57 6.93
CA GLY A 229 -2.51 1.66 7.74
C GLY A 229 -3.43 0.47 7.52
N TYR A 230 -3.94 -0.08 8.61
CA TYR A 230 -4.99 -1.11 8.64
C TYR A 230 -6.12 -0.63 9.53
N VAL A 231 -7.24 -0.29 8.93
CA VAL A 231 -8.41 0.31 9.62
C VAL A 231 -8.90 -0.54 10.81
N ASN A 232 -8.75 -1.86 10.73
CA ASN A 232 -9.16 -2.81 11.77
C ASN A 232 -8.53 -2.52 13.13
N TYR A 233 -7.33 -1.92 13.17
CA TYR A 233 -6.65 -1.57 14.42
C TYR A 233 -7.08 -0.21 15.01
N ALA A 234 -7.91 0.57 14.29
CA ALA A 234 -8.44 1.83 14.82
C ALA A 234 -9.52 1.62 15.89
N VAL A 235 -10.08 0.42 16.00
CA VAL A 235 -11.07 0.05 17.01
C VAL A 235 -10.56 -1.07 17.90
N ALA A 236 -11.08 -1.13 19.12
CA ALA A 236 -10.71 -2.18 20.06
C ALA A 236 -11.25 -3.54 19.60
N GLY A 237 -10.38 -4.55 19.62
CA GLY A 237 -10.75 -5.95 19.48
C GLY A 237 -10.65 -6.69 20.81
N ALA A 238 -10.82 -8.01 20.78
CA ALA A 238 -10.67 -8.84 21.97
C ALA A 238 -9.23 -8.81 22.51
N GLY A 239 -9.02 -8.21 23.69
CA GLY A 239 -7.71 -8.09 24.32
C GLY A 239 -6.75 -7.09 23.65
N THR A 240 -7.26 -6.17 22.82
CA THR A 240 -6.47 -5.11 22.20
C THR A 240 -6.98 -3.73 22.56
N GLN A 241 -6.07 -2.74 22.48
CA GLN A 241 -6.42 -1.33 22.57
C GLN A 241 -6.52 -0.72 21.17
N PRO A 242 -7.42 0.22 20.93
CA PRO A 242 -7.47 0.92 19.65
C PRO A 242 -6.19 1.71 19.42
N LEU A 243 -5.73 1.73 18.20
CA LEU A 243 -4.60 2.55 17.78
C LEU A 243 -5.13 3.85 17.15
N HIS A 244 -4.44 4.95 17.43
CA HIS A 244 -4.73 6.23 16.79
C HIS A 244 -3.85 6.38 15.55
N PHE A 245 -4.49 6.48 14.39
CA PHE A 245 -3.83 6.74 13.12
C PHE A 245 -3.87 8.24 12.82
N ALA A 246 -2.83 8.74 12.17
CA ALA A 246 -2.71 10.15 11.80
C ALA A 246 -1.90 10.30 10.52
N ASP A 247 -1.94 11.50 9.94
CA ASP A 247 -1.04 11.86 8.86
C ASP A 247 0.43 11.67 9.27
N VAL A 248 1.28 11.34 8.29
CA VAL A 248 2.72 11.20 8.51
C VAL A 248 3.37 12.52 8.87
N PRO A 249 4.52 12.51 9.56
CA PRO A 249 5.28 13.72 9.81
C PRO A 249 5.69 14.41 8.51
N ALA A 250 5.52 15.73 8.45
CA ALA A 250 5.90 16.53 7.30
C ALA A 250 7.42 16.72 7.21
N GLY A 251 7.94 16.72 6.00
CA GLY A 251 9.27 17.20 5.66
C GLY A 251 9.25 18.61 5.07
N SER A 252 10.35 19.02 4.44
CA SER A 252 10.50 20.36 3.84
C SER A 252 9.55 20.62 2.64
N HIS A 253 9.01 19.57 2.02
CA HIS A 253 8.07 19.64 0.89
C HIS A 253 6.65 19.17 1.26
N GLY A 254 6.38 18.90 2.53
CA GLY A 254 5.09 18.45 3.00
C GLY A 254 5.03 16.98 3.38
N LEU A 255 3.86 16.36 3.22
CA LEU A 255 3.66 14.95 3.53
C LEU A 255 4.32 14.07 2.45
N GLY A 256 4.97 12.99 2.87
CA GLY A 256 5.55 12.01 1.97
C GLY A 256 5.23 10.60 2.42
N SER A 257 4.61 9.82 1.54
CA SER A 257 4.27 8.42 1.79
C SER A 257 4.25 7.63 0.50
N THR A 258 4.57 6.36 0.57
CA THR A 258 4.43 5.42 -0.56
C THR A 258 3.02 4.88 -0.61
N LEU A 259 2.35 5.10 -1.76
CA LEU A 259 1.03 4.52 -2.02
C LEU A 259 1.10 2.99 -1.96
N GLY A 260 0.11 2.41 -1.33
CA GLY A 260 -0.20 0.99 -1.30
C GLY A 260 -1.67 0.79 -1.68
N GLY A 261 -2.32 -0.13 -0.98
CA GLY A 261 -3.65 -0.57 -1.34
C GLY A 261 -3.60 -1.67 -2.40
N THR A 262 -4.76 -2.05 -2.92
CA THR A 262 -4.85 -3.17 -3.85
C THR A 262 -5.77 -2.88 -5.01
N GLY A 263 -5.40 -3.42 -6.17
CA GLY A 263 -6.25 -3.45 -7.34
C GLY A 263 -6.74 -4.86 -7.63
N LEU A 264 -7.94 -4.93 -8.15
CA LEU A 264 -8.52 -6.16 -8.67
C LEU A 264 -8.25 -6.26 -10.17
N ALA A 265 -7.35 -7.14 -10.55
CA ALA A 265 -6.99 -7.42 -11.93
C ALA A 265 -7.74 -8.63 -12.47
N VAL A 266 -8.00 -8.61 -13.77
CA VAL A 266 -8.59 -9.73 -14.52
C VAL A 266 -7.49 -10.42 -15.29
N SER A 267 -7.26 -11.69 -15.02
CA SER A 267 -6.23 -12.48 -15.70
C SER A 267 -6.58 -12.69 -17.18
N ARG A 268 -5.57 -12.85 -18.03
CA ARG A 268 -5.75 -13.12 -19.47
C ARG A 268 -6.59 -14.37 -19.73
N ARG A 269 -6.52 -15.37 -18.87
CA ARG A 269 -7.28 -16.62 -19.00
C ARG A 269 -8.78 -16.48 -18.71
N ALA A 270 -9.17 -15.45 -17.97
CA ALA A 270 -10.55 -15.29 -17.52
C ALA A 270 -11.51 -14.96 -18.65
N THR A 271 -12.68 -15.58 -18.66
CA THR A 271 -13.79 -15.20 -19.54
C THR A 271 -14.73 -14.27 -18.79
N VAL A 272 -14.79 -13.01 -19.19
CA VAL A 272 -15.63 -12.00 -18.56
C VAL A 272 -17.00 -11.98 -19.24
N GLY A 273 -17.93 -12.79 -18.71
CA GLY A 273 -19.34 -12.73 -19.09
C GLY A 273 -20.09 -11.64 -18.33
N ASP A 274 -21.37 -11.43 -18.69
CA ASP A 274 -22.20 -10.34 -18.15
C ASP A 274 -22.29 -10.35 -16.62
N ALA A 275 -22.42 -11.52 -15.99
CA ALA A 275 -22.52 -11.62 -14.52
C ALA A 275 -21.21 -11.19 -13.82
N LEU A 276 -20.05 -11.61 -14.34
CA LEU A 276 -18.77 -11.19 -13.78
C LEU A 276 -18.54 -9.70 -14.01
N ARG A 277 -18.83 -9.20 -15.23
CA ARG A 277 -18.71 -7.77 -15.52
C ARG A 277 -19.61 -6.93 -14.59
N ALA A 278 -20.85 -7.34 -14.39
CA ALA A 278 -21.78 -6.65 -13.49
C ALA A 278 -21.25 -6.64 -12.03
N HIS A 279 -20.67 -7.75 -11.56
CA HIS A 279 -20.05 -7.83 -10.25
C HIS A 279 -18.86 -6.86 -10.10
N LEU A 280 -17.97 -6.81 -11.10
CA LEU A 280 -16.83 -5.88 -11.11
C LEU A 280 -17.29 -4.40 -11.10
N VAL A 281 -18.30 -4.06 -11.90
CA VAL A 281 -18.93 -2.72 -11.90
C VAL A 281 -19.55 -2.41 -10.54
N ALA A 282 -20.25 -3.38 -9.92
CA ALA A 282 -20.87 -3.20 -8.61
C ALA A 282 -19.83 -2.90 -7.52
N LEU A 283 -18.67 -3.55 -7.52
CA LEU A 283 -17.58 -3.29 -6.55
C LEU A 283 -17.11 -1.83 -6.58
N MET A 284 -17.18 -1.16 -7.74
CA MET A 284 -16.80 0.24 -7.91
C MET A 284 -17.97 1.22 -7.70
N SER A 285 -19.15 0.73 -7.37
CA SER A 285 -20.33 1.59 -7.14
C SER A 285 -20.25 2.33 -5.81
N PRO A 286 -20.88 3.52 -5.68
CA PRO A 286 -20.97 4.24 -4.40
C PRO A 286 -21.51 3.37 -3.27
N ALA A 287 -22.55 2.56 -3.53
CA ALA A 287 -23.14 1.67 -2.54
C ALA A 287 -22.11 0.64 -1.98
N MET A 288 -21.26 0.09 -2.84
CA MET A 288 -20.21 -0.82 -2.38
C MET A 288 -19.09 -0.07 -1.69
N GLN A 289 -18.65 1.05 -2.23
CA GLN A 289 -17.50 1.80 -1.72
C GLN A 289 -17.79 2.54 -0.40
N GLU A 290 -19.01 3.03 -0.19
CA GLU A 290 -19.37 3.83 0.99
C GLU A 290 -20.15 3.04 2.06
N ASP A 291 -20.99 2.08 1.62
CA ASP A 291 -21.95 1.41 2.52
C ASP A 291 -21.59 -0.05 2.80
N PHE A 292 -20.72 -0.66 2.00
CA PHE A 292 -20.42 -2.08 2.15
C PHE A 292 -18.95 -2.36 2.52
N ILE A 293 -17.98 -1.95 1.69
CA ILE A 293 -16.55 -2.24 1.91
C ILE A 293 -16.07 -1.73 3.27
N PRO A 294 -16.37 -0.47 3.70
CA PRO A 294 -15.92 0.02 5.00
C PRO A 294 -16.50 -0.75 6.19
N PHE A 295 -17.69 -1.35 6.03
CA PHE A 295 -18.35 -2.15 7.08
C PHE A 295 -18.14 -3.65 6.93
N ALA A 296 -17.25 -4.03 6.01
CA ALA A 296 -16.74 -5.36 5.81
C ALA A 296 -15.20 -5.37 5.92
N ASP A 297 -14.68 -4.68 6.91
CA ASP A 297 -13.26 -4.59 7.27
C ASP A 297 -12.33 -3.97 6.20
N GLY A 298 -12.86 -3.44 5.09
CA GLY A 298 -12.11 -2.94 3.95
C GLY A 298 -11.80 -1.44 4.02
N GLN A 299 -10.83 -1.01 3.21
CA GLN A 299 -10.46 0.39 3.02
C GLN A 299 -10.82 0.82 1.59
N PRO A 300 -11.99 1.43 1.36
CA PRO A 300 -12.47 1.73 0.02
C PRO A 300 -11.55 2.70 -0.73
N SER A 301 -11.54 2.59 -2.06
CA SER A 301 -10.77 3.51 -2.91
C SER A 301 -11.53 4.78 -3.29
N ALA A 302 -12.84 4.87 -3.02
CA ALA A 302 -13.63 6.06 -3.31
C ALA A 302 -13.38 7.15 -2.28
N ARG A 303 -13.00 8.36 -2.73
CA ARG A 303 -12.76 9.55 -1.87
C ARG A 303 -13.94 9.89 -0.99
N SER A 304 -15.16 9.75 -1.49
CA SER A 304 -16.38 10.03 -0.73
C SER A 304 -16.52 9.18 0.54
N ALA A 305 -16.00 7.96 0.54
CA ALA A 305 -16.00 7.11 1.74
C ALA A 305 -15.02 7.65 2.81
N TRP A 306 -13.91 8.27 2.42
CA TRP A 306 -12.90 8.81 3.36
C TRP A 306 -13.42 10.03 4.12
N SER A 307 -14.24 10.86 3.50
CA SER A 307 -14.89 12.00 4.14
C SER A 307 -16.27 11.67 4.74
N ASN A 308 -16.77 10.43 4.59
CA ASN A 308 -18.09 10.03 5.08
C ASN A 308 -18.11 9.96 6.62
N ALA A 309 -19.01 10.75 7.24
CA ALA A 309 -19.12 10.84 8.70
C ALA A 309 -19.47 9.51 9.37
N ARG A 310 -20.35 8.69 8.74
CA ARG A 310 -20.74 7.37 9.27
C ARG A 310 -19.57 6.37 9.25
N VAL A 311 -18.82 6.38 8.15
CA VAL A 311 -17.62 5.54 8.02
C VAL A 311 -16.57 5.95 9.06
N ASN A 312 -16.31 7.24 9.21
CA ASN A 312 -15.35 7.74 10.19
C ASN A 312 -15.80 7.47 11.64
N ALA A 313 -17.08 7.57 11.94
CA ALA A 313 -17.59 7.23 13.27
C ALA A 313 -17.39 5.75 13.61
N ALA A 314 -17.53 4.84 12.64
CA ALA A 314 -17.31 3.41 12.85
C ALA A 314 -15.83 3.04 13.11
N TRP A 315 -14.89 3.82 12.58
CA TRP A 315 -13.45 3.52 12.59
C TRP A 315 -12.62 4.59 13.32
N ASN A 316 -13.18 5.25 14.34
CA ASN A 316 -12.49 6.24 15.18
C ASN A 316 -11.76 7.33 14.38
N GLY A 317 -12.31 7.73 13.23
CA GLY A 317 -11.75 8.78 12.39
C GLY A 317 -10.55 8.36 11.53
N PHE A 318 -10.24 7.07 11.42
CA PHE A 318 -9.09 6.56 10.66
C PHE A 318 -8.97 7.21 9.28
N PHE A 319 -10.05 7.21 8.51
CA PHE A 319 -10.04 7.70 7.15
C PHE A 319 -9.77 9.21 7.08
N ALA A 320 -10.51 10.02 7.82
CA ALA A 320 -10.33 11.48 7.83
C ALA A 320 -8.96 11.92 8.38
N GLN A 321 -8.40 11.17 9.33
CA GLN A 321 -7.12 11.49 9.98
C GLN A 321 -5.90 11.10 9.13
N THR A 322 -6.09 10.33 8.06
CA THR A 322 -5.03 9.85 7.16
C THR A 322 -5.25 10.23 5.69
N GLU A 323 -6.36 10.95 5.41
CA GLU A 323 -6.75 11.35 4.06
C GLU A 323 -5.67 12.21 3.38
N ALA A 324 -5.13 13.22 4.08
CA ALA A 324 -4.14 14.11 3.51
C ALA A 324 -2.85 13.38 3.13
N THR A 325 -2.44 12.40 3.92
CA THR A 325 -1.29 11.54 3.59
C THR A 325 -1.56 10.70 2.34
N LEU A 326 -2.76 10.13 2.21
CA LEU A 326 -3.10 9.32 1.04
C LEU A 326 -3.19 10.16 -0.23
N GLU A 327 -3.75 11.37 -0.16
CA GLU A 327 -3.80 12.31 -1.29
C GLU A 327 -2.39 12.72 -1.77
N ALA A 328 -1.45 12.86 -0.84
CA ALA A 328 -0.05 13.21 -1.13
C ALA A 328 0.82 12.00 -1.50
N ALA A 329 0.32 10.78 -1.40
CA ALA A 329 1.11 9.57 -1.57
C ALA A 329 1.67 9.41 -3.00
N ILE A 330 2.93 9.00 -3.08
CA ILE A 330 3.63 8.76 -4.34
C ILE A 330 3.34 7.36 -4.88
N VAL A 331 3.22 7.27 -6.19
CA VAL A 331 3.16 5.98 -6.91
C VAL A 331 4.59 5.49 -7.15
N ARG A 332 4.87 4.27 -6.73
CA ARG A 332 6.17 3.61 -6.95
C ARG A 332 6.39 3.32 -8.44
N PRO A 333 7.65 3.22 -8.92
CA PRO A 333 7.93 2.73 -10.26
C PRO A 333 7.29 1.34 -10.49
N ARG A 334 6.90 1.07 -11.73
CA ARG A 334 6.14 -0.15 -12.12
C ARG A 334 6.78 -0.89 -13.30
N HIS A 335 8.01 -0.53 -13.66
CA HIS A 335 8.74 -1.23 -14.73
C HIS A 335 8.99 -2.70 -14.38
N PRO A 336 9.15 -3.60 -15.35
CA PRO A 336 9.57 -4.96 -15.11
C PRO A 336 10.84 -5.02 -14.27
N GLY A 337 10.90 -5.97 -13.32
CA GLY A 337 12.02 -6.11 -12.38
C GLY A 337 11.95 -5.19 -11.15
N TYR A 338 10.89 -4.37 -11.00
CA TYR A 338 10.77 -3.48 -9.83
C TYR A 338 10.58 -4.24 -8.52
N ILE A 339 9.81 -5.32 -8.50
CA ILE A 339 9.60 -6.13 -7.29
C ILE A 339 10.90 -6.75 -6.77
N PRO A 340 11.71 -7.44 -7.59
CA PRO A 340 13.05 -7.88 -7.18
C PRO A 340 13.94 -6.72 -6.68
N PHE A 341 13.91 -5.57 -7.36
CA PHE A 341 14.62 -4.38 -6.89
C PHE A 341 14.15 -3.94 -5.50
N GLN A 342 12.86 -3.79 -5.28
CA GLN A 342 12.29 -3.34 -3.99
C GLN A 342 12.71 -4.27 -2.84
N THR A 343 12.69 -5.58 -3.07
CA THR A 343 13.13 -6.59 -2.11
C THR A 343 14.60 -6.46 -1.78
N ALA A 344 15.45 -6.40 -2.81
CA ALA A 344 16.89 -6.24 -2.65
C ALA A 344 17.28 -4.88 -2.04
N ALA A 345 16.60 -3.80 -2.45
CA ALA A 345 16.80 -2.46 -1.89
C ALA A 345 16.50 -2.41 -0.39
N SER A 346 15.41 -3.07 0.04
CA SER A 346 15.07 -3.12 1.47
C SER A 346 16.09 -3.91 2.30
N ALA A 347 16.59 -5.01 1.78
CA ALA A 347 17.68 -5.75 2.43
C ALA A 347 18.94 -4.89 2.54
N LEU A 348 19.30 -4.20 1.45
CA LEU A 348 20.44 -3.30 1.40
C LEU A 348 20.29 -2.11 2.36
N VAL A 349 19.11 -1.49 2.44
CA VAL A 349 18.83 -0.39 3.40
C VAL A 349 19.05 -0.87 4.83
N ARG A 350 18.53 -2.04 5.21
CA ARG A 350 18.74 -2.59 6.58
C ARG A 350 20.21 -2.82 6.89
N GLU A 351 20.97 -3.41 5.95
CA GLU A 351 22.43 -3.61 6.08
C GLU A 351 23.13 -2.27 6.31
N MET A 352 22.90 -1.30 5.43
CA MET A 352 23.56 0.00 5.46
C MET A 352 23.22 0.82 6.72
N LEU A 353 21.97 0.69 7.25
CA LEU A 353 21.59 1.28 8.52
C LEU A 353 22.32 0.63 9.70
N ALA A 354 22.47 -0.69 9.68
CA ALA A 354 23.23 -1.43 10.71
C ALA A 354 24.71 -1.01 10.71
N ASP A 355 25.29 -0.85 9.52
CA ASP A 355 26.68 -0.44 9.32
C ASP A 355 26.89 1.08 9.48
N ARG A 356 25.83 1.86 9.71
CA ARG A 356 25.86 3.33 9.80
C ARG A 356 26.53 4.00 8.61
N LEU A 357 26.21 3.54 7.41
CA LEU A 357 26.81 4.05 6.19
C LEU A 357 26.45 5.52 5.96
N ALA A 358 27.44 6.32 5.52
CA ALA A 358 27.18 7.73 5.17
C ALA A 358 26.22 7.85 3.98
N ALA A 359 25.38 8.89 3.96
CA ALA A 359 24.31 9.09 2.98
C ALA A 359 24.80 8.95 1.53
N ARG A 360 25.90 9.58 1.16
CA ARG A 360 26.45 9.51 -0.19
C ARG A 360 26.71 8.06 -0.63
N ALA A 361 27.42 7.28 0.18
CA ALA A 361 27.76 5.90 -0.15
C ALA A 361 26.51 5.00 -0.19
N ALA A 362 25.54 5.24 0.71
CA ALA A 362 24.26 4.51 0.72
C ALA A 362 23.45 4.76 -0.56
N LEU A 363 23.30 6.02 -0.95
CA LEU A 363 22.54 6.38 -2.15
C LEU A 363 23.22 5.94 -3.44
N GLU A 364 24.56 5.97 -3.52
CA GLU A 364 25.33 5.40 -4.65
C GLU A 364 25.10 3.88 -4.79
N ARG A 365 25.08 3.13 -3.68
CA ARG A 365 24.77 1.69 -3.69
C ARG A 365 23.33 1.40 -4.13
N LEU A 366 22.35 2.16 -3.62
CA LEU A 366 20.95 2.03 -4.04
C LEU A 366 20.75 2.36 -5.51
N GLN A 367 21.43 3.41 -6.01
CA GLN A 367 21.38 3.79 -7.41
C GLN A 367 21.95 2.70 -8.32
N ALA A 368 23.07 2.09 -7.96
CA ALA A 368 23.67 0.97 -8.71
C ALA A 368 22.74 -0.26 -8.71
N LEU A 369 22.11 -0.56 -7.57
CA LEU A 369 21.13 -1.65 -7.46
C LEU A 369 19.91 -1.40 -8.35
N TYR A 370 19.40 -0.17 -8.39
CA TYR A 370 18.25 0.21 -9.23
C TYR A 370 18.55 0.02 -10.72
N GLN A 371 19.74 0.47 -11.15
CA GLN A 371 20.18 0.30 -12.55
C GLN A 371 20.32 -1.18 -12.93
N ALA A 372 20.80 -2.03 -12.01
CA ALA A 372 20.97 -3.46 -12.26
C ALA A 372 19.63 -4.21 -12.45
N HIS A 373 18.53 -3.70 -11.88
CA HIS A 373 17.20 -4.33 -11.95
C HIS A 373 16.27 -3.71 -13.00
N ARG A 374 16.71 -2.67 -13.68
CA ARG A 374 15.90 -2.01 -14.71
C ARG A 374 16.29 -2.51 -16.10
N PRO A 375 15.36 -3.13 -16.86
CA PRO A 375 15.61 -3.50 -18.24
C PRO A 375 15.96 -2.26 -19.10
N ALA A 376 16.91 -2.42 -20.03
CA ALA A 376 17.24 -1.37 -20.97
C ALA A 376 16.00 -1.02 -21.83
N GLY A 377 15.64 0.27 -21.90
CA GLY A 377 14.49 0.73 -22.70
C GLY A 377 13.12 0.58 -22.03
N SER A 378 13.02 0.20 -20.75
CA SER A 378 11.73 0.19 -20.06
C SER A 378 11.18 1.62 -19.90
N GLU A 379 9.96 1.86 -20.42
CA GLU A 379 9.20 3.09 -20.19
C GLU A 379 8.81 3.24 -18.70
N VAL A 380 8.57 4.49 -18.31
CA VAL A 380 8.15 4.88 -16.94
C VAL A 380 6.64 4.73 -16.77
#